data_7990a76b69a3184fd0aa8b771983a2c1
#
_entry.id   7990a76b69a3184fd0aa8b771983a2c1
#
_cell.length_a   1.000
_cell.length_b   1.000
_cell.length_c   1.000
_cell.angle_alpha   90.00
_cell.angle_beta   90.00
_cell.angle_gamma   90.00
#
_symmetry.space_group_name_H-M   'P 1'
#
loop_
_entity.id
_entity.type
_entity.pdbx_description
1 polymer ?
#
loop_
_entity_poly.entity_id
_entity_poly.type
_entity_poly.pdbx_seq_one_letter_code
_entity_poly.pdbx_strand_id
1 'polypeptide(L)'
;MPGGIEAHAHIAQESSSGVMSADDYLSGSVSAAFGGNSSFIPFAAQQRGQSVDDVIATYDARAARSVIDYSYHLIISDPQPKVLEDELPRAFARGITSFKVFMTYDLMNIGDGGMLDILTVARAHGAITMVHAENNDMVKWMNRQLAAKGLTAPKYHAISRPELAEEEAISRAIQLAKLADAPLFIVHVSTAGGAEIVRREKFNGAKLFAETCPQYLALTRADLDRPGMEGAKYVCSPPLRDAATQDALWHHIAQGTFESVSSDHAPYRYDETGKFLNGWDIPYPKIANGMPGIATRLRYLFSEGVVKGRITLEQFVALTSTNAAKTFGCKTKGR
;
A
#
# COMPACT_ATOMS: atom_id res chain seq x y z
N MET A 1 -13.61 20.15 -10.56
CA MET A 1 -13.24 18.89 -9.90
C MET A 1 -12.05 19.19 -8.98
N PRO A 2 -12.03 18.71 -7.74
CA PRO A 2 -10.86 18.87 -6.87
C PRO A 2 -9.65 18.15 -7.46
N GLY A 3 -8.45 18.61 -7.12
CA GLY A 3 -7.22 17.88 -7.47
C GLY A 3 -7.17 16.51 -6.78
N GLY A 4 -6.52 15.55 -7.43
CA GLY A 4 -6.36 14.22 -6.85
C GLY A 4 -5.55 14.25 -5.55
N ILE A 5 -5.84 13.31 -4.66
CA ILE A 5 -5.03 13.01 -3.47
C ILE A 5 -4.45 11.61 -3.66
N GLU A 6 -3.13 11.51 -3.74
CA GLU A 6 -2.47 10.21 -3.71
C GLU A 6 -2.23 9.80 -2.27
N ALA A 7 -2.96 8.80 -1.81
CA ALA A 7 -2.94 8.37 -0.40
C ALA A 7 -2.08 7.11 -0.16
N HIS A 8 -1.28 6.67 -1.14
CA HIS A 8 -0.41 5.50 -0.97
C HIS A 8 0.79 5.58 -1.94
N ALA A 9 1.92 6.07 -1.46
CA ALA A 9 3.15 6.17 -2.24
C ALA A 9 4.40 6.00 -1.37
N HIS A 10 5.45 5.41 -1.96
CA HIS A 10 6.75 5.19 -1.35
C HIS A 10 7.79 6.11 -2.03
N ILE A 11 8.03 7.29 -1.44
CA ILE A 11 8.88 8.35 -1.97
C ILE A 11 10.12 8.52 -1.10
N ALA A 12 11.30 8.54 -1.69
CA ALA A 12 12.59 8.61 -0.98
C ALA A 12 12.68 7.57 0.15
N GLN A 13 12.11 6.39 -0.07
CA GLN A 13 12.01 5.32 0.91
C GLN A 13 12.92 4.16 0.53
N GLU A 14 13.65 3.65 1.50
CA GLU A 14 14.42 2.42 1.36
C GLU A 14 13.51 1.20 1.55
N SER A 15 13.63 0.21 0.66
CA SER A 15 12.94 -1.06 0.79
C SER A 15 13.53 -1.93 1.90
N SER A 16 12.81 -2.98 2.31
CA SER A 16 13.33 -3.99 3.26
C SER A 16 14.57 -4.74 2.74
N SER A 17 14.87 -4.66 1.45
CA SER A 17 16.07 -5.23 0.82
C SER A 17 17.22 -4.23 0.65
N GLY A 18 17.11 -3.01 1.19
CA GLY A 18 18.15 -1.97 1.12
C GLY A 18 18.16 -1.19 -0.21
N VAL A 19 17.14 -1.36 -1.05
CA VAL A 19 17.04 -0.62 -2.32
C VAL A 19 16.25 0.66 -2.10
N MET A 20 16.84 1.80 -2.45
CA MET A 20 16.16 3.10 -2.41
C MET A 20 15.15 3.23 -3.55
N SER A 21 13.96 3.78 -3.27
CA SER A 21 13.00 4.12 -4.33
C SER A 21 13.61 5.10 -5.34
N ALA A 22 13.23 4.99 -6.61
CA ALA A 22 13.81 5.78 -7.69
C ALA A 22 13.43 7.27 -7.62
N ASP A 23 12.28 7.58 -7.02
CA ASP A 23 11.81 8.95 -6.85
C ASP A 23 12.16 9.53 -5.48
N ASP A 24 12.73 10.74 -5.49
CA ASP A 24 12.77 11.63 -4.35
C ASP A 24 11.50 12.50 -4.27
N TYR A 25 11.40 13.37 -3.25
CA TYR A 25 10.21 14.23 -3.09
C TYR A 25 10.05 15.26 -4.22
N LEU A 26 11.13 15.68 -4.91
CA LEU A 26 11.01 16.56 -6.07
C LEU A 26 10.44 15.79 -7.25
N SER A 27 11.11 14.71 -7.68
CA SER A 27 10.70 13.94 -8.87
C SER A 27 9.32 13.29 -8.67
N GLY A 28 9.06 12.71 -7.50
CA GLY A 28 7.78 12.10 -7.15
C GLY A 28 6.63 13.10 -7.11
N SER A 29 6.83 14.29 -6.52
CA SER A 29 5.79 15.32 -6.48
C SER A 29 5.52 15.97 -7.85
N VAL A 30 6.56 16.17 -8.68
CA VAL A 30 6.39 16.59 -10.08
C VAL A 30 5.60 15.53 -10.85
N SER A 31 5.94 14.25 -10.72
CA SER A 31 5.22 13.13 -11.34
C SER A 31 3.76 13.07 -10.88
N ALA A 32 3.49 13.29 -9.59
CA ALA A 32 2.16 13.36 -9.02
C ALA A 32 1.35 14.52 -9.60
N ALA A 33 1.95 15.73 -9.69
CA ALA A 33 1.30 16.92 -10.26
C ALA A 33 0.92 16.70 -11.73
N PHE A 34 1.82 16.15 -12.55
CA PHE A 34 1.52 15.77 -13.94
C PHE A 34 0.46 14.67 -14.04
N GLY A 35 0.33 13.83 -13.00
CA GLY A 35 -0.72 12.84 -12.85
C GLY A 35 -2.08 13.42 -12.43
N GLY A 36 -2.16 14.75 -12.13
CA GLY A 36 -3.39 15.41 -11.69
C GLY A 36 -3.58 15.40 -10.17
N ASN A 37 -2.59 15.02 -9.39
CA ASN A 37 -2.62 15.08 -7.93
C ASN A 37 -2.16 16.46 -7.45
N SER A 38 -2.91 17.05 -6.52
CA SER A 38 -2.56 18.31 -5.86
C SER A 38 -1.99 18.10 -4.45
N SER A 39 -2.09 16.88 -3.95
CA SER A 39 -1.57 16.47 -2.65
C SER A 39 -1.20 15.00 -2.68
N PHE A 40 -0.27 14.59 -1.81
CA PHE A 40 0.02 13.18 -1.59
C PHE A 40 0.35 12.91 -0.11
N ILE A 41 0.14 11.66 0.32
CA ILE A 41 0.43 11.21 1.68
C ILE A 41 1.35 9.98 1.57
N PRO A 42 2.65 10.17 1.30
CA PRO A 42 3.59 9.07 1.22
C PRO A 42 3.91 8.49 2.61
N PHE A 43 4.54 7.32 2.62
CA PHE A 43 4.96 6.68 3.85
C PHE A 43 6.29 7.22 4.36
N ALA A 44 6.35 7.46 5.68
CA ALA A 44 7.58 7.68 6.44
C ALA A 44 7.88 6.43 7.26
N ALA A 45 8.96 5.73 6.92
CA ALA A 45 9.25 4.39 7.40
C ALA A 45 10.22 4.38 8.58
N GLN A 46 9.77 3.83 9.72
CA GLN A 46 10.61 3.54 10.88
C GLN A 46 11.46 2.30 10.61
N GLN A 47 12.74 2.36 10.94
CA GLN A 47 13.61 1.20 11.10
C GLN A 47 13.56 0.71 12.56
N ARG A 48 13.81 -0.58 12.81
CA ARG A 48 13.84 -1.11 14.19
C ARG A 48 14.89 -0.35 15.04
N GLY A 49 14.49 0.02 16.24
CA GLY A 49 15.30 0.83 17.17
C GLY A 49 15.33 2.34 16.87
N GLN A 50 14.68 2.80 15.80
CA GLN A 50 14.62 4.21 15.45
C GLN A 50 13.46 4.90 16.14
N SER A 51 13.69 6.11 16.65
CA SER A 51 12.63 6.99 17.16
C SER A 51 11.71 7.48 16.02
N VAL A 52 10.41 7.52 16.27
CA VAL A 52 9.42 8.09 15.33
C VAL A 52 9.66 9.57 15.09
N ASP A 53 10.10 10.31 16.11
CA ASP A 53 10.44 11.72 15.95
C ASP A 53 11.61 11.93 14.97
N ASP A 54 12.64 11.07 15.01
CA ASP A 54 13.78 11.10 14.06
C ASP A 54 13.34 10.72 12.65
N VAL A 55 12.40 9.76 12.52
CA VAL A 55 11.78 9.42 11.24
C VAL A 55 11.11 10.64 10.64
N ILE A 56 10.23 11.31 11.42
CA ILE A 56 9.49 12.48 10.95
C ILE A 56 10.47 13.59 10.55
N ALA A 57 11.48 13.90 11.37
CA ALA A 57 12.48 14.92 11.05
C ALA A 57 13.25 14.61 9.77
N THR A 58 13.60 13.34 9.55
CA THR A 58 14.27 12.89 8.33
C THR A 58 13.39 13.09 7.09
N TYR A 59 12.11 12.71 7.18
CA TYR A 59 11.18 12.86 6.05
C TYR A 59 10.77 14.32 5.82
N ASP A 60 10.66 15.16 6.87
CA ASP A 60 10.47 16.60 6.72
C ASP A 60 11.60 17.24 5.90
N ALA A 61 12.86 16.87 6.20
CA ALA A 61 14.02 17.36 5.45
C ALA A 61 13.99 16.90 3.97
N ARG A 62 13.58 15.64 3.71
CA ARG A 62 13.41 15.12 2.33
C ARG A 62 12.28 15.83 1.60
N ALA A 63 11.16 16.08 2.28
CA ALA A 63 9.93 16.61 1.70
C ALA A 63 9.98 18.13 1.45
N ALA A 64 10.97 18.85 1.97
CA ALA A 64 11.17 20.28 1.72
C ALA A 64 11.26 20.64 0.21
N ARG A 65 11.56 19.66 -0.66
CA ARG A 65 11.62 19.82 -2.12
C ARG A 65 10.31 19.50 -2.85
N SER A 66 9.25 19.12 -2.13
CA SER A 66 7.95 18.81 -2.76
C SER A 66 7.34 20.05 -3.42
N VAL A 67 6.79 19.87 -4.63
CA VAL A 67 6.08 20.92 -5.37
C VAL A 67 4.56 20.88 -5.20
N ILE A 68 4.05 19.88 -4.46
CA ILE A 68 2.64 19.77 -4.07
C ILE A 68 2.53 19.58 -2.56
N ASP A 69 1.34 19.78 -2.01
CA ASP A 69 1.10 19.59 -0.59
C ASP A 69 1.28 18.13 -0.17
N TYR A 70 1.79 17.91 1.05
CA TYR A 70 2.03 16.57 1.57
C TYR A 70 1.69 16.43 3.06
N SER A 71 1.51 15.19 3.47
CA SER A 71 1.55 14.71 4.85
C SER A 71 2.22 13.33 4.83
N TYR A 72 2.16 12.58 5.94
CA TYR A 72 2.74 11.23 6.02
C TYR A 72 1.77 10.22 6.60
N HIS A 73 1.90 8.96 6.14
CA HIS A 73 1.54 7.77 6.90
C HIS A 73 2.82 7.25 7.59
N LEU A 74 2.78 7.02 8.90
CA LEU A 74 3.94 6.46 9.60
C LEU A 74 3.93 4.93 9.50
N ILE A 75 4.98 4.33 8.93
CA ILE A 75 5.19 2.89 9.04
C ILE A 75 5.82 2.61 10.40
N ILE A 76 5.18 1.74 11.19
CA ILE A 76 5.68 1.31 12.49
C ILE A 76 6.11 -0.14 12.40
N SER A 77 7.42 -0.37 12.54
CA SER A 77 8.06 -1.69 12.52
C SER A 77 8.60 -2.13 13.89
N ASP A 78 8.59 -1.22 14.87
CA ASP A 78 9.10 -1.47 16.22
C ASP A 78 8.26 -0.72 17.27
N PRO A 79 7.10 -1.30 17.68
CA PRO A 79 6.16 -0.68 18.60
C PRO A 79 6.63 -0.80 20.07
N GLN A 80 7.78 -0.21 20.40
CA GLN A 80 8.30 -0.16 21.77
C GLN A 80 7.40 0.71 22.67
N PRO A 81 7.37 0.51 24.01
CA PRO A 81 6.55 1.29 24.92
C PRO A 81 6.67 2.82 24.72
N LYS A 82 7.89 3.33 24.54
CA LYS A 82 8.11 4.77 24.27
C LYS A 82 7.44 5.23 22.96
N VAL A 83 7.47 4.39 21.93
CA VAL A 83 6.80 4.69 20.64
C VAL A 83 5.29 4.78 20.87
N LEU A 84 4.71 3.80 21.55
CA LEU A 84 3.26 3.70 21.77
C LEU A 84 2.72 4.80 22.70
N GLU A 85 3.42 5.04 23.82
CA GLU A 85 2.92 5.90 24.91
C GLU A 85 3.23 7.38 24.71
N ASP A 86 4.24 7.71 23.92
CA ASP A 86 4.77 9.08 23.81
C ASP A 86 4.90 9.57 22.36
N GLU A 87 5.61 8.83 21.47
CA GLU A 87 5.97 9.34 20.16
C GLU A 87 4.78 9.33 19.18
N LEU A 88 3.94 8.30 19.16
CA LEU A 88 2.73 8.25 18.32
C LEU A 88 1.69 9.31 18.75
N PRO A 89 1.39 9.52 20.06
CA PRO A 89 0.56 10.65 20.48
C PRO A 89 1.06 12.02 20.01
N ARG A 90 2.38 12.25 20.05
CA ARG A 90 2.97 13.49 19.52
C ARG A 90 2.83 13.60 17.99
N ALA A 91 3.05 12.52 17.27
CA ALA A 91 2.87 12.48 15.81
C ALA A 91 1.43 12.84 15.43
N PHE A 92 0.43 12.30 16.15
CA PHE A 92 -0.96 12.65 15.97
C PHE A 92 -1.23 14.15 16.23
N ALA A 93 -0.68 14.70 17.33
CA ALA A 93 -0.82 16.11 17.64
C ALA A 93 -0.22 17.04 16.56
N ARG A 94 0.76 16.56 15.78
CA ARG A 94 1.32 17.24 14.60
C ARG A 94 0.46 17.09 13.34
N GLY A 95 -0.67 16.36 13.40
CA GLY A 95 -1.58 16.16 12.27
C GLY A 95 -1.29 14.92 11.44
N ILE A 96 -0.44 14.00 11.89
CA ILE A 96 -0.24 12.69 11.25
C ILE A 96 -1.32 11.73 11.79
N THR A 97 -2.30 11.39 10.95
CA THR A 97 -3.55 10.74 11.38
C THR A 97 -3.62 9.26 11.08
N SER A 98 -2.52 8.65 10.60
CA SER A 98 -2.51 7.26 10.16
C SER A 98 -1.17 6.58 10.37
N PHE A 99 -1.25 5.31 10.81
CA PHE A 99 -0.12 4.43 11.08
C PHE A 99 -0.22 3.18 10.21
N LYS A 100 0.86 2.78 9.55
CA LYS A 100 0.92 1.59 8.71
C LYS A 100 1.67 0.46 9.40
N VAL A 101 1.10 -0.73 9.39
CA VAL A 101 1.71 -1.97 9.88
C VAL A 101 1.72 -3.04 8.80
N PHE A 102 2.57 -4.05 8.97
CA PHE A 102 2.73 -5.15 8.03
C PHE A 102 2.52 -6.49 8.74
N MET A 103 1.80 -7.39 8.09
CA MET A 103 1.64 -8.79 8.54
C MET A 103 2.60 -9.72 7.79
N THR A 104 3.46 -9.20 6.95
CA THR A 104 4.51 -9.91 6.19
C THR A 104 5.82 -9.13 6.22
N TYR A 105 6.89 -9.71 5.67
CA TYR A 105 8.27 -9.20 5.73
C TYR A 105 8.85 -9.23 7.14
N ASP A 106 9.81 -10.14 7.40
CA ASP A 106 10.36 -10.41 8.76
C ASP A 106 10.83 -9.16 9.51
N LEU A 107 11.38 -8.16 8.81
CA LEU A 107 11.82 -6.91 9.42
C LEU A 107 10.68 -5.93 9.75
N MET A 108 9.54 -6.08 9.08
CA MET A 108 8.39 -5.16 9.19
C MET A 108 7.22 -5.77 9.96
N ASN A 109 7.14 -7.11 10.03
CA ASN A 109 6.05 -7.81 10.71
C ASN A 109 6.20 -7.65 12.22
N ILE A 110 5.22 -6.96 12.82
CA ILE A 110 5.17 -6.71 14.27
C ILE A 110 4.37 -7.76 15.05
N GLY A 111 3.79 -8.73 14.35
CA GLY A 111 2.92 -9.75 14.94
C GLY A 111 1.55 -9.22 15.37
N ASP A 112 0.67 -10.14 15.76
CA ASP A 112 -0.71 -9.79 16.15
C ASP A 112 -0.75 -8.95 17.43
N GLY A 113 0.14 -9.21 18.40
CA GLY A 113 0.26 -8.42 19.63
C GLY A 113 0.62 -6.96 19.33
N GLY A 114 1.71 -6.72 18.59
CA GLY A 114 2.10 -5.37 18.21
C GLY A 114 1.05 -4.64 17.37
N MET A 115 0.30 -5.38 16.53
CA MET A 115 -0.82 -4.80 15.78
C MET A 115 -1.95 -4.36 16.71
N LEU A 116 -2.29 -5.15 17.74
CA LEU A 116 -3.29 -4.78 18.75
C LEU A 116 -2.88 -3.53 19.55
N ASP A 117 -1.59 -3.41 19.89
CA ASP A 117 -1.06 -2.24 20.57
C ASP A 117 -1.23 -0.99 19.71
N ILE A 118 -0.84 -1.04 18.42
CA ILE A 118 -1.00 0.09 17.47
C ILE A 118 -2.48 0.43 17.26
N LEU A 119 -3.36 -0.56 17.09
CA LEU A 119 -4.81 -0.35 16.95
C LEU A 119 -5.38 0.39 18.18
N THR A 120 -4.94 0.01 19.38
CA THR A 120 -5.38 0.61 20.64
C THR A 120 -4.94 2.07 20.73
N VAL A 121 -3.70 2.37 20.41
CA VAL A 121 -3.18 3.75 20.42
C VAL A 121 -3.87 4.59 19.34
N ALA A 122 -4.01 4.06 18.12
CA ALA A 122 -4.69 4.76 17.02
C ALA A 122 -6.13 5.13 17.40
N ARG A 123 -6.88 4.17 17.98
CA ARG A 123 -8.25 4.43 18.49
C ARG A 123 -8.28 5.54 19.53
N ALA A 124 -7.39 5.49 20.52
CA ALA A 124 -7.37 6.45 21.61
C ALA A 124 -7.16 7.91 21.13
N HIS A 125 -6.46 8.10 20.02
CA HIS A 125 -6.14 9.40 19.45
C HIS A 125 -6.92 9.75 18.17
N GLY A 126 -7.89 8.92 17.75
CA GLY A 126 -8.67 9.16 16.54
C GLY A 126 -7.87 9.02 15.24
N ALA A 127 -6.76 8.29 15.28
CA ALA A 127 -5.97 7.91 14.12
C ALA A 127 -6.50 6.60 13.49
N ILE A 128 -6.08 6.29 12.26
CA ILE A 128 -6.44 5.06 11.55
C ILE A 128 -5.22 4.16 11.37
N THR A 129 -5.37 2.87 11.68
CA THR A 129 -4.35 1.87 11.36
C THR A 129 -4.54 1.35 9.95
N MET A 130 -3.49 1.42 9.13
CA MET A 130 -3.42 0.84 7.79
C MET A 130 -2.65 -0.48 7.86
N VAL A 131 -3.05 -1.50 7.10
CA VAL A 131 -2.38 -2.80 7.14
C VAL A 131 -2.09 -3.37 5.76
N HIS A 132 -0.82 -3.78 5.56
CA HIS A 132 -0.44 -4.71 4.50
C HIS A 132 -0.76 -6.12 4.97
N ALA A 133 -1.80 -6.73 4.41
CA ALA A 133 -2.35 -7.99 4.87
C ALA A 133 -1.97 -9.15 3.94
N GLU A 134 -0.84 -9.78 4.18
CA GLU A 134 -0.44 -11.08 3.62
C GLU A 134 0.11 -11.98 4.73
N ASN A 135 -0.26 -13.26 4.74
CA ASN A 135 0.21 -14.21 5.73
C ASN A 135 1.68 -14.56 5.51
N ASN A 136 2.55 -14.10 6.41
CA ASN A 136 4.01 -14.27 6.32
C ASN A 136 4.44 -15.72 6.24
N ASP A 137 3.83 -16.59 7.03
CA ASP A 137 4.24 -17.99 7.11
C ASP A 137 3.82 -18.78 5.87
N MET A 138 2.64 -18.51 5.31
CA MET A 138 2.21 -19.07 4.03
C MET A 138 3.17 -18.65 2.91
N VAL A 139 3.50 -17.37 2.81
CA VAL A 139 4.45 -16.85 1.80
C VAL A 139 5.83 -17.48 1.96
N LYS A 140 6.35 -17.56 3.19
CA LYS A 140 7.65 -18.19 3.47
C LYS A 140 7.65 -19.68 3.16
N TRP A 141 6.57 -20.38 3.47
CA TRP A 141 6.44 -21.79 3.15
C TRP A 141 6.44 -22.00 1.62
N MET A 142 5.66 -21.22 0.88
CA MET A 142 5.63 -21.29 -0.58
C MET A 142 6.98 -20.96 -1.21
N ASN A 143 7.68 -19.94 -0.72
CA ASN A 143 9.04 -19.60 -1.18
C ASN A 143 9.99 -20.78 -1.02
N ARG A 144 9.97 -21.49 0.14
CA ARG A 144 10.80 -22.69 0.34
C ARG A 144 10.43 -23.81 -0.63
N GLN A 145 9.12 -24.05 -0.88
CA GLN A 145 8.67 -25.10 -1.80
C GLN A 145 9.12 -24.84 -3.25
N LEU A 146 9.04 -23.58 -3.69
CA LEU A 146 9.46 -23.18 -5.03
C LEU A 146 10.98 -23.22 -5.18
N ALA A 147 11.73 -22.72 -4.18
CA ALA A 147 13.18 -22.77 -4.16
C ALA A 147 13.73 -24.21 -4.22
N ALA A 148 13.12 -25.15 -3.48
CA ALA A 148 13.51 -26.56 -3.49
C ALA A 148 13.35 -27.22 -4.86
N LYS A 149 12.51 -26.64 -5.74
CA LYS A 149 12.30 -27.08 -7.12
C LYS A 149 13.09 -26.27 -8.15
N GLY A 150 13.95 -25.32 -7.72
CA GLY A 150 14.69 -24.42 -8.61
C GLY A 150 13.81 -23.38 -9.34
N LEU A 151 12.59 -23.14 -8.85
CA LEU A 151 11.61 -22.24 -9.47
C LEU A 151 11.81 -20.81 -8.96
N THR A 152 12.73 -20.06 -9.58
CA THR A 152 13.24 -18.76 -9.08
C THR A 152 12.93 -17.58 -9.98
N ALA A 153 12.40 -17.80 -11.19
CA ALA A 153 12.08 -16.74 -12.15
C ALA A 153 10.94 -15.81 -11.65
N PRO A 154 10.81 -14.57 -12.17
CA PRO A 154 9.80 -13.60 -11.74
C PRO A 154 8.37 -14.12 -11.75
N LYS A 155 7.98 -14.99 -12.69
CA LYS A 155 6.64 -15.57 -12.77
C LYS A 155 6.21 -16.35 -11.52
N TYR A 156 7.15 -16.88 -10.75
CA TYR A 156 6.85 -17.60 -9.52
C TYR A 156 6.52 -16.69 -8.34
N HIS A 157 6.70 -15.38 -8.48
CA HIS A 157 6.34 -14.41 -7.45
C HIS A 157 4.84 -14.46 -7.12
N ALA A 158 3.96 -14.47 -8.13
CA ALA A 158 2.51 -14.57 -7.88
C ALA A 158 2.11 -15.94 -7.28
N ILE A 159 2.81 -17.01 -7.64
CA ILE A 159 2.57 -18.36 -7.09
C ILE A 159 2.99 -18.43 -5.62
N SER A 160 4.06 -17.73 -5.24
CA SER A 160 4.55 -17.72 -3.87
C SER A 160 3.67 -16.94 -2.89
N ARG A 161 2.77 -16.09 -3.42
CA ARG A 161 1.84 -15.25 -2.68
C ARG A 161 0.40 -15.55 -3.13
N PRO A 162 -0.13 -16.75 -2.81
CA PRO A 162 -1.46 -17.16 -3.24
C PRO A 162 -2.53 -16.21 -2.66
N GLU A 163 -3.67 -16.13 -3.34
CA GLU A 163 -4.83 -15.33 -2.90
C GLU A 163 -5.22 -15.64 -1.46
N LEU A 164 -5.18 -16.92 -1.10
CA LEU A 164 -5.47 -17.39 0.26
C LEU A 164 -4.60 -16.72 1.35
N ALA A 165 -3.34 -16.36 1.03
CA ALA A 165 -2.46 -15.70 1.99
C ALA A 165 -2.90 -14.25 2.26
N GLU A 166 -3.47 -13.57 1.28
CA GLU A 166 -4.07 -12.24 1.44
C GLU A 166 -5.42 -12.34 2.15
N GLU A 167 -6.29 -13.24 1.74
CA GLU A 167 -7.64 -13.42 2.29
C GLU A 167 -7.63 -13.80 3.77
N GLU A 168 -6.74 -14.71 4.19
CA GLU A 168 -6.55 -15.08 5.58
C GLU A 168 -6.09 -13.87 6.40
N ALA A 169 -5.06 -13.16 5.91
CA ALA A 169 -4.51 -12.03 6.63
C ALA A 169 -5.50 -10.86 6.74
N ILE A 170 -6.29 -10.57 5.70
CA ILE A 170 -7.40 -9.61 5.76
C ILE A 170 -8.41 -10.01 6.83
N SER A 171 -8.85 -11.27 6.82
CA SER A 171 -9.80 -11.78 7.81
C SER A 171 -9.27 -11.64 9.24
N ARG A 172 -8.01 -12.02 9.47
CA ARG A 172 -7.36 -11.93 10.77
C ARG A 172 -7.19 -10.48 11.22
N ALA A 173 -6.73 -9.59 10.36
CA ALA A 173 -6.59 -8.17 10.66
C ALA A 173 -7.92 -7.54 11.09
N ILE A 174 -9.02 -7.89 10.43
CA ILE A 174 -10.36 -7.42 10.78
C ILE A 174 -10.77 -7.93 12.17
N GLN A 175 -10.49 -9.19 12.51
CA GLN A 175 -10.81 -9.71 13.87
C GLN A 175 -10.00 -9.00 14.96
N LEU A 176 -8.73 -8.70 14.72
CA LEU A 176 -7.90 -7.91 15.63
C LEU A 176 -8.46 -6.48 15.81
N ALA A 177 -8.86 -5.83 14.73
CA ALA A 177 -9.45 -4.50 14.77
C ALA A 177 -10.80 -4.49 15.51
N LYS A 178 -11.64 -5.53 15.32
CA LYS A 178 -12.90 -5.71 16.07
C LYS A 178 -12.65 -5.91 17.57
N LEU A 179 -11.66 -6.71 17.93
CA LEU A 179 -11.27 -6.90 19.34
C LEU A 179 -10.81 -5.58 19.99
N ALA A 180 -10.02 -4.79 19.27
CA ALA A 180 -9.55 -3.49 19.73
C ALA A 180 -10.62 -2.38 19.65
N ASP A 181 -11.78 -2.64 19.03
CA ASP A 181 -12.83 -1.65 18.68
C ASP A 181 -12.26 -0.45 17.89
N ALA A 182 -11.28 -0.69 17.02
CA ALA A 182 -10.51 0.33 16.31
C ALA A 182 -10.86 0.38 14.81
N PRO A 183 -10.78 1.56 14.16
CA PRO A 183 -10.88 1.64 12.71
C PRO A 183 -9.64 1.02 12.05
N LEU A 184 -9.88 0.29 10.95
CA LEU A 184 -8.85 -0.38 10.17
C LEU A 184 -8.95 -0.02 8.70
N PHE A 185 -7.81 0.24 8.04
CA PHE A 185 -7.72 0.45 6.61
C PHE A 185 -6.90 -0.67 5.96
N ILE A 186 -7.55 -1.50 5.14
CA ILE A 186 -6.87 -2.54 4.36
C ILE A 186 -6.33 -1.90 3.08
N VAL A 187 -5.00 -1.87 2.92
CA VAL A 187 -4.39 -1.27 1.74
C VAL A 187 -4.31 -2.25 0.57
N HIS A 188 -4.24 -1.73 -0.65
CA HIS A 188 -3.92 -2.43 -1.91
C HIS A 188 -4.54 -3.84 -2.05
N VAL A 189 -5.84 -4.01 -1.77
CA VAL A 189 -6.55 -5.29 -1.95
C VAL A 189 -6.44 -5.74 -3.40
N SER A 190 -5.88 -6.92 -3.61
CA SER A 190 -5.57 -7.46 -4.94
C SER A 190 -6.46 -8.62 -5.37
N THR A 191 -7.22 -9.23 -4.45
CA THR A 191 -8.03 -10.43 -4.71
C THR A 191 -9.53 -10.16 -4.65
N ALA A 192 -10.30 -10.93 -5.43
CA ALA A 192 -11.76 -10.88 -5.39
C ALA A 192 -12.31 -11.32 -4.02
N GLY A 193 -11.72 -12.39 -3.45
CA GLY A 193 -12.10 -12.89 -2.13
C GLY A 193 -11.79 -11.90 -1.02
N GLY A 194 -10.64 -11.21 -1.06
CA GLY A 194 -10.29 -10.14 -0.14
C GLY A 194 -11.28 -8.96 -0.19
N ALA A 195 -11.65 -8.53 -1.39
CA ALA A 195 -12.66 -7.49 -1.60
C ALA A 195 -14.04 -7.90 -1.06
N GLU A 196 -14.45 -9.15 -1.27
CA GLU A 196 -15.71 -9.67 -0.75
C GLU A 196 -15.70 -9.77 0.80
N ILE A 197 -14.60 -10.17 1.40
CA ILE A 197 -14.44 -10.15 2.87
C ILE A 197 -14.62 -8.71 3.39
N VAL A 198 -13.94 -7.73 2.79
CA VAL A 198 -14.07 -6.31 3.17
C VAL A 198 -15.53 -5.85 3.05
N ARG A 199 -16.18 -6.10 1.92
CA ARG A 199 -17.58 -5.72 1.68
C ARG A 199 -18.52 -6.30 2.75
N ARG A 200 -18.41 -7.59 3.00
CA ARG A 200 -19.24 -8.31 3.99
C ARG A 200 -19.03 -7.77 5.40
N GLU A 201 -17.80 -7.54 5.81
CA GLU A 201 -17.51 -7.07 7.17
C GLU A 201 -17.91 -5.61 7.37
N LYS A 202 -17.83 -4.76 6.32
CA LYS A 202 -18.40 -3.40 6.33
C LYS A 202 -19.92 -3.45 6.49
N PHE A 203 -20.60 -4.32 5.75
CA PHE A 203 -22.05 -4.51 5.87
C PHE A 203 -22.44 -4.97 7.29
N ASN A 204 -21.61 -5.77 7.94
CA ASN A 204 -21.80 -6.23 9.33
C ASN A 204 -21.42 -5.16 10.39
N GLY A 205 -21.11 -3.94 9.98
CA GLY A 205 -20.86 -2.80 10.87
C GLY A 205 -19.42 -2.66 11.36
N ALA A 206 -18.46 -3.38 10.79
CA ALA A 206 -17.04 -3.16 11.11
C ALA A 206 -16.59 -1.74 10.69
N LYS A 207 -15.79 -1.08 11.54
CA LYS A 207 -15.15 0.22 11.26
C LYS A 207 -14.01 0.03 10.27
N LEU A 208 -14.35 -0.30 9.02
CA LEU A 208 -13.42 -0.82 8.03
C LEU A 208 -13.39 0.09 6.79
N PHE A 209 -12.19 0.36 6.33
CA PHE A 209 -11.87 1.09 5.11
C PHE A 209 -10.95 0.22 4.26
N ALA A 210 -10.92 0.44 2.95
CA ALA A 210 -10.03 -0.30 2.07
C ALA A 210 -9.72 0.45 0.78
N GLU A 211 -8.66 0.05 0.12
CA GLU A 211 -8.30 0.50 -1.21
C GLU A 211 -7.86 -0.65 -2.11
N THR A 212 -7.94 -0.42 -3.41
CA THR A 212 -7.24 -1.21 -4.43
C THR A 212 -6.35 -0.31 -5.28
N CYS A 213 -5.63 -0.87 -6.25
CA CYS A 213 -4.65 -0.13 -7.03
C CYS A 213 -4.82 -0.39 -8.54
N PRO A 214 -4.43 0.58 -9.41
CA PRO A 214 -4.57 0.45 -10.86
C PRO A 214 -3.86 -0.77 -11.45
N GLN A 215 -2.73 -1.20 -10.90
CA GLN A 215 -2.01 -2.38 -11.38
C GLN A 215 -2.86 -3.65 -11.32
N TYR A 216 -3.72 -3.80 -10.31
CA TYR A 216 -4.64 -4.94 -10.20
C TYR A 216 -5.83 -4.86 -11.14
N LEU A 217 -6.07 -3.70 -11.74
CA LEU A 217 -7.14 -3.47 -12.72
C LEU A 217 -6.64 -3.53 -14.16
N ALA A 218 -5.31 -3.37 -14.38
CA ALA A 218 -4.71 -3.21 -15.69
C ALA A 218 -3.80 -4.37 -16.12
N LEU A 219 -3.12 -4.99 -15.16
CA LEU A 219 -2.07 -5.98 -15.39
C LEU A 219 -2.48 -7.33 -14.79
N THR A 220 -1.86 -8.39 -15.29
CA THR A 220 -2.14 -9.75 -14.83
C THR A 220 -0.85 -10.47 -14.45
N ARG A 221 -0.98 -11.62 -13.77
CA ARG A 221 0.18 -12.48 -13.47
C ARG A 221 0.91 -12.97 -14.74
N ALA A 222 0.30 -12.93 -15.92
CA ALA A 222 0.97 -13.23 -17.18
C ALA A 222 2.09 -12.20 -17.49
N ASP A 223 1.99 -10.97 -17.00
CA ASP A 223 3.05 -9.95 -17.15
C ASP A 223 4.33 -10.33 -16.40
N LEU A 224 4.25 -11.17 -15.38
CA LEU A 224 5.43 -11.70 -14.68
C LEU A 224 6.16 -12.79 -15.50
N ASP A 225 5.51 -13.38 -16.51
CA ASP A 225 6.09 -14.45 -17.36
C ASP A 225 6.63 -13.92 -18.70
N ARG A 226 7.11 -12.67 -18.71
CA ARG A 226 7.78 -12.11 -19.89
C ARG A 226 9.19 -12.68 -20.04
N PRO A 227 9.72 -12.71 -21.28
CA PRO A 227 11.02 -13.33 -21.57
C PRO A 227 12.16 -12.76 -20.69
N GLY A 228 13.07 -13.62 -20.27
CA GLY A 228 14.21 -13.26 -19.43
C GLY A 228 13.78 -12.66 -18.10
N MET A 229 14.36 -11.54 -17.73
CA MET A 229 14.03 -10.80 -16.49
C MET A 229 13.03 -9.66 -16.71
N GLU A 230 12.42 -9.52 -17.89
CA GLU A 230 11.41 -8.47 -18.16
C GLU A 230 10.22 -8.55 -17.17
N GLY A 231 9.85 -9.76 -16.72
CA GLY A 231 8.83 -9.95 -15.69
C GLY A 231 9.15 -9.29 -14.34
N ALA A 232 10.43 -8.99 -14.05
CA ALA A 232 10.84 -8.31 -12.83
C ALA A 232 10.27 -6.89 -12.71
N LYS A 233 9.96 -6.23 -13.83
CA LYS A 233 9.30 -4.90 -13.86
C LYS A 233 7.95 -4.93 -13.15
N TYR A 234 7.28 -6.09 -13.12
CA TYR A 234 5.92 -6.30 -12.64
C TYR A 234 5.86 -6.96 -11.24
N VAL A 235 7.01 -7.19 -10.62
CA VAL A 235 7.08 -7.72 -9.25
C VAL A 235 6.63 -6.64 -8.27
N CYS A 236 5.49 -6.87 -7.62
CA CYS A 236 4.90 -6.04 -6.56
C CYS A 236 4.20 -6.93 -5.53
N SER A 237 3.88 -6.41 -4.35
CA SER A 237 3.20 -7.16 -3.29
C SER A 237 2.07 -6.34 -2.67
N PRO A 238 0.85 -6.91 -2.66
CA PRO A 238 0.44 -8.21 -3.21
C PRO A 238 0.72 -8.33 -4.71
N PRO A 239 0.86 -9.57 -5.24
CA PRO A 239 1.20 -9.75 -6.65
C PRO A 239 -0.02 -9.54 -7.56
N LEU A 240 0.26 -9.35 -8.84
CA LEU A 240 -0.74 -9.32 -9.90
C LEU A 240 -1.52 -10.64 -9.94
N ARG A 241 -2.83 -10.56 -10.21
CA ARG A 241 -3.76 -11.69 -10.28
C ARG A 241 -4.15 -11.98 -11.74
N ASP A 242 -5.20 -12.72 -11.98
CA ASP A 242 -5.69 -13.01 -13.33
C ASP A 242 -6.78 -12.00 -13.79
N ALA A 243 -7.22 -12.13 -15.05
CA ALA A 243 -8.18 -11.23 -15.64
C ALA A 243 -9.57 -11.29 -14.97
N ALA A 244 -9.99 -12.47 -14.47
CA ALA A 244 -11.26 -12.60 -13.77
C ALA A 244 -11.30 -11.77 -12.48
N THR A 245 -10.16 -11.62 -11.81
CA THR A 245 -10.03 -10.76 -10.62
C THR A 245 -10.20 -9.28 -10.98
N GLN A 246 -9.74 -8.83 -12.14
CA GLN A 246 -9.93 -7.44 -12.58
C GLN A 246 -11.41 -7.07 -12.67
N ASP A 247 -12.23 -7.91 -13.29
CA ASP A 247 -13.67 -7.67 -13.41
C ASP A 247 -14.36 -7.65 -12.05
N ALA A 248 -13.97 -8.56 -11.15
CA ALA A 248 -14.48 -8.58 -9.78
C ALA A 248 -14.10 -7.30 -9.01
N LEU A 249 -12.86 -6.83 -9.11
CA LEU A 249 -12.42 -5.60 -8.46
C LEU A 249 -13.15 -4.36 -9.02
N TRP A 250 -13.37 -4.26 -10.34
CA TRP A 250 -14.19 -3.19 -10.92
C TRP A 250 -15.61 -3.21 -10.40
N HIS A 251 -16.20 -4.40 -10.24
CA HIS A 251 -17.53 -4.54 -9.63
C HIS A 251 -17.54 -4.04 -8.19
N HIS A 252 -16.57 -4.41 -7.37
CA HIS A 252 -16.43 -3.92 -5.99
C HIS A 252 -16.19 -2.41 -5.91
N ILE A 253 -15.43 -1.83 -6.85
CA ILE A 253 -15.28 -0.36 -6.97
C ILE A 253 -16.63 0.31 -7.21
N ALA A 254 -17.40 -0.18 -8.18
CA ALA A 254 -18.72 0.37 -8.52
C ALA A 254 -19.71 0.23 -7.37
N GLN A 255 -19.61 -0.81 -6.55
CA GLN A 255 -20.46 -1.01 -5.36
C GLN A 255 -20.01 -0.20 -4.13
N GLY A 256 -18.90 0.55 -4.19
CA GLY A 256 -18.42 1.35 -3.05
C GLY A 256 -17.75 0.53 -1.95
N THR A 257 -17.22 -0.64 -2.27
CA THR A 257 -16.42 -1.46 -1.34
C THR A 257 -15.15 -0.72 -0.89
N PHE A 258 -14.55 0.06 -1.80
CA PHE A 258 -13.29 0.77 -1.58
C PHE A 258 -13.52 2.28 -1.37
N GLU A 259 -12.79 2.87 -0.45
CA GLU A 259 -12.73 4.32 -0.24
C GLU A 259 -11.86 5.01 -1.29
N SER A 260 -10.79 4.37 -1.72
CA SER A 260 -9.86 4.93 -2.70
C SER A 260 -9.35 3.88 -3.68
N VAL A 261 -8.87 4.36 -4.81
CA VAL A 261 -7.97 3.63 -5.69
C VAL A 261 -6.67 4.41 -5.71
N SER A 262 -5.69 4.00 -4.92
CA SER A 262 -4.38 4.63 -4.78
C SER A 262 -3.35 3.95 -5.66
N SER A 263 -2.18 4.56 -5.88
CA SER A 263 -1.22 4.00 -6.85
C SER A 263 -0.34 2.90 -6.28
N ASP A 264 -0.10 2.89 -4.98
CA ASP A 264 1.00 2.13 -4.36
C ASP A 264 2.32 2.36 -5.13
N HIS A 265 2.59 3.62 -5.45
CA HIS A 265 3.76 4.02 -6.20
C HIS A 265 5.03 3.70 -5.43
N ALA A 266 5.73 2.66 -5.85
CA ALA A 266 6.98 2.19 -5.29
C ALA A 266 7.96 1.90 -6.44
N PRO A 267 8.53 2.94 -7.06
CA PRO A 267 9.35 2.81 -8.25
C PRO A 267 10.76 2.34 -7.88
N TYR A 268 11.24 1.32 -8.56
CA TYR A 268 12.63 0.88 -8.49
C TYR A 268 13.23 0.85 -9.90
N ARG A 269 14.46 1.34 -10.03
CA ARG A 269 15.17 1.33 -11.31
C ARG A 269 15.34 -0.10 -11.81
N TYR A 270 15.26 -0.27 -13.13
CA TYR A 270 15.45 -1.57 -13.78
C TYR A 270 16.92 -1.76 -14.16
N ASP A 271 17.77 -1.66 -13.17
CA ASP A 271 19.24 -1.76 -13.26
C ASP A 271 19.83 -2.26 -11.93
N GLU A 272 21.16 -2.26 -11.82
CA GLU A 272 21.93 -2.71 -10.65
C GLU A 272 21.79 -1.77 -9.45
N THR A 273 21.23 -0.58 -9.59
CA THR A 273 20.91 0.35 -8.48
C THR A 273 19.49 0.14 -7.94
N GLY A 274 18.71 -0.70 -8.57
CA GLY A 274 17.31 -0.95 -8.28
C GLY A 274 16.98 -2.44 -8.16
N LYS A 275 16.15 -2.94 -9.05
CA LYS A 275 15.63 -4.32 -9.01
C LYS A 275 16.72 -5.39 -9.10
N PHE A 276 17.88 -5.07 -9.63
CA PHE A 276 19.01 -6.01 -9.81
C PHE A 276 20.22 -5.69 -8.92
N LEU A 277 20.00 -5.06 -7.76
CA LEU A 277 21.09 -4.76 -6.80
C LEU A 277 21.94 -5.99 -6.44
N ASN A 278 21.35 -7.18 -6.48
CA ASN A 278 22.03 -8.44 -6.20
C ASN A 278 22.33 -9.27 -7.48
N GLY A 279 22.40 -8.63 -8.64
CA GLY A 279 22.72 -9.23 -9.94
C GLY A 279 21.48 -9.50 -10.82
N TRP A 280 21.71 -9.71 -12.13
CA TRP A 280 20.66 -9.91 -13.12
C TRP A 280 19.97 -11.28 -13.05
N ASP A 281 20.62 -12.32 -12.48
CA ASP A 281 20.03 -13.66 -12.30
C ASP A 281 19.44 -13.84 -10.90
N ILE A 282 19.05 -12.74 -10.28
CA ILE A 282 18.51 -12.71 -8.91
C ILE A 282 17.19 -13.50 -8.83
N PRO A 283 16.99 -14.39 -7.83
CA PRO A 283 15.72 -15.06 -7.62
C PRO A 283 14.63 -14.08 -7.20
N TYR A 284 13.39 -14.33 -7.65
CA TYR A 284 12.26 -13.42 -7.43
C TYR A 284 12.06 -12.93 -5.98
N PRO A 285 12.32 -13.72 -4.91
CA PRO A 285 12.13 -13.22 -3.54
C PRO A 285 13.08 -12.08 -3.14
N LYS A 286 14.14 -11.86 -3.92
CA LYS A 286 15.14 -10.80 -3.70
C LYS A 286 14.96 -9.60 -4.62
N ILE A 287 14.02 -9.66 -5.58
CA ILE A 287 13.67 -8.53 -6.42
C ILE A 287 12.88 -7.51 -5.59
N ALA A 288 13.26 -6.24 -5.63
CA ALA A 288 12.51 -5.18 -4.94
C ALA A 288 11.06 -5.14 -5.42
N ASN A 289 10.12 -5.25 -4.47
CA ASN A 289 8.69 -5.26 -4.75
C ASN A 289 8.17 -3.84 -4.91
N GLY A 290 7.65 -3.51 -6.08
CA GLY A 290 7.03 -2.22 -6.34
C GLY A 290 7.04 -1.84 -7.80
N MET A 291 6.09 -0.97 -8.15
CA MET A 291 5.85 -0.46 -9.50
C MET A 291 5.56 1.04 -9.47
N PRO A 292 5.90 1.81 -10.52
CA PRO A 292 5.44 3.19 -10.65
C PRO A 292 3.94 3.26 -10.97
N GLY A 293 3.23 4.28 -10.47
CA GLY A 293 1.79 4.43 -10.70
C GLY A 293 1.25 5.85 -10.54
N ILE A 294 1.95 6.72 -9.81
CA ILE A 294 1.44 8.02 -9.36
C ILE A 294 1.02 8.96 -10.50
N ALA A 295 1.73 8.92 -11.63
CA ALA A 295 1.42 9.76 -12.80
C ALA A 295 0.29 9.21 -13.68
N THR A 296 -0.03 7.92 -13.56
CA THR A 296 -0.96 7.25 -14.48
C THR A 296 -2.32 6.94 -13.85
N ARG A 297 -2.40 6.88 -12.52
CA ARG A 297 -3.58 6.48 -11.75
C ARG A 297 -4.88 7.17 -12.18
N LEU A 298 -4.92 8.49 -12.16
CA LEU A 298 -6.14 9.24 -12.46
C LEU A 298 -6.56 9.06 -13.92
N ARG A 299 -5.60 9.12 -14.84
CA ARG A 299 -5.88 8.95 -16.28
C ARG A 299 -6.43 7.56 -16.57
N TYR A 300 -5.84 6.53 -15.98
CA TYR A 300 -6.31 5.16 -16.12
C TYR A 300 -7.73 5.00 -15.58
N LEU A 301 -7.98 5.45 -14.35
CA LEU A 301 -9.32 5.35 -13.75
C LEU A 301 -10.38 6.16 -14.51
N PHE A 302 -10.02 7.32 -15.05
CA PHE A 302 -10.95 8.10 -15.86
C PHE A 302 -11.27 7.39 -17.18
N SER A 303 -10.25 6.93 -17.91
CA SER A 303 -10.42 6.21 -19.18
C SER A 303 -11.16 4.88 -19.01
N GLU A 304 -10.69 4.03 -18.12
CA GLU A 304 -11.23 2.68 -17.95
C GLU A 304 -12.49 2.65 -17.09
N GLY A 305 -12.64 3.59 -16.17
CA GLY A 305 -13.77 3.68 -15.26
C GLY A 305 -14.90 4.53 -15.84
N VAL A 306 -14.65 5.84 -15.99
CA VAL A 306 -15.70 6.79 -16.35
C VAL A 306 -16.06 6.69 -17.83
N VAL A 307 -15.07 6.77 -18.74
CA VAL A 307 -15.33 6.76 -20.19
C VAL A 307 -15.96 5.43 -20.63
N LYS A 308 -15.56 4.31 -20.02
CA LYS A 308 -16.17 2.99 -20.30
C LYS A 308 -17.46 2.72 -19.50
N GLY A 309 -17.94 3.67 -18.69
CA GLY A 309 -19.19 3.56 -17.95
C GLY A 309 -19.18 2.54 -16.80
N ARG A 310 -18.02 2.17 -16.27
CA ARG A 310 -17.91 1.26 -15.12
C ARG A 310 -18.20 1.96 -13.80
N ILE A 311 -17.88 3.26 -13.70
CA ILE A 311 -18.15 4.14 -12.55
C ILE A 311 -18.64 5.51 -13.04
N THR A 312 -19.35 6.22 -12.18
CA THR A 312 -19.76 7.60 -12.47
C THR A 312 -18.63 8.60 -12.24
N LEU A 313 -18.79 9.84 -12.71
CA LEU A 313 -17.83 10.90 -12.46
C LEU A 313 -17.73 11.24 -10.97
N GLU A 314 -18.85 11.20 -10.24
CA GLU A 314 -18.90 11.41 -8.79
C GLU A 314 -18.13 10.31 -8.04
N GLN A 315 -18.28 9.05 -8.44
CA GLN A 315 -17.51 7.93 -7.89
C GLN A 315 -16.02 8.10 -8.17
N PHE A 316 -15.65 8.52 -9.38
CA PHE A 316 -14.25 8.82 -9.71
C PHE A 316 -13.67 9.90 -8.79
N VAL A 317 -14.39 11.01 -8.58
CA VAL A 317 -13.94 12.09 -7.67
C VAL A 317 -13.86 11.59 -6.23
N ALA A 318 -14.84 10.81 -5.78
CA ALA A 318 -14.83 10.21 -4.45
C ALA A 318 -13.58 9.32 -4.24
N LEU A 319 -13.33 8.38 -5.14
CA LEU A 319 -12.24 7.41 -5.08
C LEU A 319 -10.83 8.02 -5.20
N THR A 320 -10.71 9.18 -5.87
CA THR A 320 -9.40 9.78 -6.17
C THR A 320 -9.07 11.01 -5.34
N SER A 321 -10.04 11.55 -4.60
CA SER A 321 -9.87 12.80 -3.86
C SER A 321 -10.69 12.87 -2.57
N THR A 322 -12.02 12.94 -2.66
CA THR A 322 -12.89 13.30 -1.53
C THR A 322 -12.83 12.28 -0.38
N ASN A 323 -12.83 10.98 -0.68
CA ASN A 323 -12.81 9.96 0.36
C ASN A 323 -11.46 9.91 1.08
N ALA A 324 -10.34 10.03 0.34
CA ALA A 324 -9.01 10.11 0.96
C ALA A 324 -8.91 11.32 1.90
N ALA A 325 -9.42 12.51 1.47
CA ALA A 325 -9.47 13.69 2.32
C ALA A 325 -10.25 13.47 3.62
N LYS A 326 -11.41 12.81 3.54
CA LYS A 326 -12.24 12.49 4.71
C LYS A 326 -11.57 11.47 5.63
N THR A 327 -11.08 10.37 5.05
CA THR A 327 -10.48 9.25 5.79
C THR A 327 -9.24 9.69 6.57
N PHE A 328 -8.38 10.51 5.96
CA PHE A 328 -7.11 10.93 6.56
C PHE A 328 -7.15 12.35 7.16
N GLY A 329 -8.34 12.98 7.24
CA GLY A 329 -8.52 14.25 7.94
C GLY A 329 -7.97 15.49 7.23
N CYS A 330 -7.84 15.46 5.90
CA CYS A 330 -7.37 16.60 5.09
C CYS A 330 -8.50 17.64 4.91
N LYS A 331 -8.79 18.42 5.95
CA LYS A 331 -9.98 19.29 6.06
C LYS A 331 -10.15 20.31 4.92
N THR A 332 -9.06 20.76 4.29
CA THR A 332 -9.07 21.76 3.21
C THR A 332 -8.99 21.18 1.81
N LYS A 333 -8.93 19.85 1.68
CA LYS A 333 -8.76 19.13 0.42
C LYS A 333 -10.01 18.32 0.05
N GLY A 334 -10.07 17.84 -1.19
CA GLY A 334 -11.13 16.94 -1.64
C GLY A 334 -12.50 17.59 -1.86
N ARG A 335 -12.53 18.91 -2.05
CA ARG A 335 -13.76 19.73 -2.25
C ARG A 335 -13.88 20.24 -3.67
#